data_4a8a5dad78e3e4a38e08667a4cd643b5
#
_entry.id   4a8a5dad78e3e4a38e08667a4cd643b5
#
_cell.length_a   1.000
_cell.length_b   1.000
_cell.length_c   1.000
_cell.angle_alpha   90.00
_cell.angle_beta   90.00
_cell.angle_gamma   90.00
#
_symmetry.space_group_name_H-M   'P 1'
#
loop_
_entity.id
_entity.type
_entity.pdbx_description
1 polymer ?
#
loop_
_entity_poly.entity_id
_entity_poly.type
_entity_poly.pdbx_seq_one_letter_code
_entity_poly.pdbx_strand_id
1 'polypeptide(L)'
;MYKDETPLLVRNIRHSVDELSGFPRIIDQFEFRKNLVIDELKANDIPFEFDAIVGRGGLLKPIPGGVYEVNDAMLDDIAHAMRSHACNLGCLIASELAALLPGCRAFIADPGVVDELDEIARITGSPLMPRITIWHALNQ
;
A
#
# COMPACT_ATOMS: atom_id res chain seq x y z
N MET A 1 -7.32 0.16 12.84
CA MET A 1 -6.63 1.08 13.75
C MET A 1 -6.37 0.37 15.06
N TYR A 2 -5.24 0.61 15.67
CA TYR A 2 -4.79 -0.07 16.89
C TYR A 2 -4.26 0.96 17.88
N LYS A 3 -4.37 0.63 19.17
CA LYS A 3 -3.58 1.25 20.22
C LYS A 3 -2.73 0.12 20.83
N ASP A 4 -1.42 0.23 20.64
CA ASP A 4 -0.50 -0.88 20.87
C ASP A 4 -0.96 -2.14 20.12
N GLU A 5 -1.24 -3.25 20.81
CA GLU A 5 -1.74 -4.49 20.20
C GLU A 5 -3.28 -4.58 20.19
N THR A 6 -3.98 -3.59 20.74
CA THR A 6 -5.45 -3.62 20.86
C THR A 6 -6.13 -2.97 19.66
N PRO A 7 -6.97 -3.69 18.91
CA PRO A 7 -7.73 -3.09 17.83
C PRO A 7 -8.82 -2.16 18.38
N LEU A 8 -8.79 -0.89 17.98
CA LEU A 8 -9.81 0.10 18.32
C LEU A 8 -10.90 0.19 17.24
N LEU A 9 -10.51 0.12 15.99
CA LEU A 9 -11.43 0.12 14.85
C LEU A 9 -10.94 -0.83 13.77
N VAL A 10 -11.81 -1.74 13.35
CA VAL A 10 -11.60 -2.59 12.18
C VAL A 10 -12.78 -2.39 11.23
N ARG A 11 -12.51 -1.99 10.00
CA ARG A 11 -13.51 -1.78 8.95
C ARG A 11 -13.09 -2.46 7.66
N ASN A 12 -14.06 -3.01 6.98
CA ASN A 12 -13.90 -3.54 5.62
C ASN A 12 -14.85 -2.76 4.71
N ILE A 13 -14.29 -1.81 3.96
CA ILE A 13 -15.03 -0.99 3.03
C ILE A 13 -14.94 -1.63 1.66
N ARG A 14 -16.08 -1.99 1.10
CA ARG A 14 -16.19 -2.54 -0.26
C ARG A 14 -16.75 -1.48 -1.19
N HIS A 15 -16.18 -1.38 -2.36
CA HIS A 15 -16.63 -0.48 -3.41
C HIS A 15 -17.38 -1.26 -4.49
N SER A 16 -18.52 -0.75 -4.91
CA SER A 16 -19.22 -1.27 -6.08
C SER A 16 -18.50 -0.86 -7.36
N VAL A 17 -18.81 -1.56 -8.44
CA VAL A 17 -18.30 -1.20 -9.77
C VAL A 17 -18.79 0.20 -10.16
N ASP A 18 -20.02 0.55 -9.80
CA ASP A 18 -20.63 1.83 -10.12
C ASP A 18 -19.93 2.99 -9.42
N GLU A 19 -19.57 2.84 -8.13
CA GLU A 19 -18.79 3.85 -7.39
C GLU A 19 -17.43 4.12 -8.02
N LEU A 20 -16.81 3.09 -8.59
CA LEU A 20 -15.48 3.20 -9.18
C LEU A 20 -15.51 3.56 -10.68
N SER A 21 -16.67 3.52 -11.33
CA SER A 21 -16.81 3.78 -12.78
C SER A 21 -16.44 5.20 -13.19
N GLY A 22 -16.53 6.16 -12.27
CA GLY A 22 -16.12 7.56 -12.48
C GLY A 22 -14.62 7.80 -12.50
N PHE A 23 -13.80 6.77 -12.21
CA PHE A 23 -12.34 6.90 -12.13
C PHE A 23 -11.66 6.08 -13.27
N PRO A 24 -11.25 6.73 -14.36
CA PRO A 24 -10.62 6.04 -15.49
C PRO A 24 -9.33 5.29 -15.14
N ARG A 25 -8.57 5.81 -14.17
CA ARG A 25 -7.33 5.20 -13.69
C ARG A 25 -7.40 4.96 -12.20
N ILE A 26 -6.65 3.99 -11.71
CA ILE A 26 -6.59 3.69 -10.26
C ILE A 26 -6.06 4.88 -9.47
N ILE A 27 -5.09 5.63 -9.99
CA ILE A 27 -4.55 6.80 -9.30
C ILE A 27 -5.62 7.88 -9.09
N ASP A 28 -6.59 7.99 -9.97
CA ASP A 28 -7.69 8.96 -9.87
C ASP A 28 -8.60 8.66 -8.66
N GLN A 29 -8.54 7.44 -8.10
CA GLN A 29 -9.25 7.04 -6.88
C GLN A 29 -8.55 7.52 -5.59
N PHE A 30 -7.37 8.14 -5.68
CA PHE A 30 -6.54 8.48 -4.53
C PHE A 30 -7.29 9.36 -3.51
N GLU A 31 -7.79 10.51 -3.94
CA GLU A 31 -8.54 11.43 -3.08
C GLU A 31 -9.81 10.80 -2.51
N PHE A 32 -10.56 10.07 -3.34
CA PHE A 32 -11.75 9.36 -2.91
C PHE A 32 -11.44 8.38 -1.77
N ARG A 33 -10.42 7.54 -1.93
CA ARG A 33 -10.05 6.53 -0.92
C ARG A 33 -9.43 7.15 0.33
N LYS A 34 -8.64 8.21 0.19
CA LYS A 34 -8.09 8.95 1.32
C LYS A 34 -9.20 9.56 2.17
N ASN A 35 -10.16 10.22 1.54
CA ASN A 35 -11.28 10.85 2.23
C ASN A 35 -12.15 9.82 2.94
N LEU A 36 -12.37 8.65 2.36
CA LEU A 36 -13.09 7.56 3.03
C LEU A 36 -12.42 7.15 4.35
N VAL A 37 -11.10 7.08 4.41
CA VAL A 37 -10.40 6.79 5.67
C VAL A 37 -10.69 7.88 6.71
N ILE A 38 -10.61 9.13 6.32
CA ILE A 38 -10.87 10.27 7.20
C ILE A 38 -12.33 10.28 7.69
N ASP A 39 -13.27 10.02 6.79
CA ASP A 39 -14.69 10.02 7.11
C ASP A 39 -15.08 8.85 8.01
N GLU A 40 -14.48 7.66 7.83
CA GLU A 40 -14.66 6.53 8.74
C GLU A 40 -14.14 6.83 10.15
N LEU A 41 -13.02 7.53 10.27
CA LEU A 41 -12.52 7.95 11.59
C LEU A 41 -13.48 8.92 12.26
N LYS A 42 -13.95 9.94 11.53
CA LYS A 42 -14.94 10.90 12.03
C LYS A 42 -16.25 10.23 12.45
N ALA A 43 -16.77 9.32 11.62
CA ALA A 43 -18.02 8.61 11.86
C ALA A 43 -17.99 7.69 13.10
N ASN A 44 -16.78 7.35 13.57
CA ASN A 44 -16.57 6.54 14.75
C ASN A 44 -15.97 7.34 15.92
N ASP A 45 -16.03 8.68 15.87
CA ASP A 45 -15.51 9.59 16.91
C ASP A 45 -14.03 9.34 17.27
N ILE A 46 -13.23 8.93 16.26
CA ILE A 46 -11.81 8.67 16.45
C ILE A 46 -11.02 9.91 16.10
N PRO A 47 -10.20 10.43 17.04
CA PRO A 47 -9.31 11.54 16.78
C PRO A 47 -8.33 11.21 15.65
N PHE A 48 -8.07 12.17 14.78
CA PHE A 48 -7.03 12.04 13.74
C PHE A 48 -5.66 12.34 14.36
N GLU A 49 -5.19 11.42 15.21
CA GLU A 49 -3.95 11.50 15.96
C GLU A 49 -3.28 10.12 15.92
N PHE A 50 -2.14 10.02 15.25
CA PHE A 50 -1.43 8.75 15.05
C PHE A 50 0.08 8.95 15.16
N ASP A 51 0.77 7.99 15.77
CA ASP A 51 2.23 7.91 15.77
C ASP A 51 2.76 7.36 14.44
N ALA A 52 2.00 6.44 13.85
CA ALA A 52 2.34 5.81 12.59
C ALA A 52 1.11 5.45 11.76
N ILE A 53 1.25 5.56 10.44
CA ILE A 53 0.25 5.08 9.47
C ILE A 53 0.92 4.05 8.57
N VAL A 54 0.33 2.87 8.48
CA VAL A 54 0.88 1.75 7.72
C VAL A 54 -0.02 1.44 6.53
N GLY A 55 0.51 1.61 5.34
CA GLY A 55 -0.10 1.11 4.10
C GLY A 55 0.37 -0.31 3.79
N ARG A 56 -0.40 -1.05 3.00
CA ARG A 56 0.01 -2.39 2.58
C ARG A 56 1.00 -2.39 1.41
N GLY A 57 1.67 -1.32 1.14
CA GLY A 57 2.68 -1.24 0.10
C GLY A 57 2.14 -0.86 -1.26
N GLY A 58 2.78 -1.32 -2.31
CA GLY A 58 2.49 -1.03 -3.70
C GLY A 58 3.46 -1.81 -4.59
N LEU A 59 3.42 -1.56 -5.89
CA LEU A 59 4.33 -2.15 -6.87
C LEU A 59 5.62 -1.33 -6.97
N LEU A 60 6.45 -1.45 -5.96
CA LEU A 60 7.80 -0.90 -5.89
C LEU A 60 8.78 -1.78 -6.68
N LYS A 61 10.07 -1.44 -6.65
CA LYS A 61 11.13 -2.39 -6.97
C LYS A 61 11.11 -3.55 -5.95
N PRO A 62 11.54 -4.75 -6.37
CA PRO A 62 11.62 -5.89 -5.46
C PRO A 62 12.49 -5.59 -4.23
N ILE A 63 11.95 -5.90 -3.05
CA ILE A 63 12.63 -5.74 -1.74
C ILE A 63 12.34 -6.96 -0.87
N PRO A 64 13.17 -7.28 0.13
CA PRO A 64 12.86 -8.31 1.12
C PRO A 64 11.56 -8.05 1.88
N GLY A 65 11.01 -9.07 2.54
CA GLY A 65 9.87 -8.92 3.46
C GLY A 65 10.23 -8.02 4.64
N GLY A 66 9.24 -7.26 5.13
CA GLY A 66 9.45 -6.37 6.27
C GLY A 66 8.59 -5.12 6.27
N VAL A 67 8.86 -4.27 7.25
CA VAL A 67 8.22 -2.96 7.41
C VAL A 67 9.22 -1.88 7.07
N TYR A 68 8.85 -0.99 6.17
CA TYR A 68 9.71 0.06 5.65
C TYR A 68 9.06 1.42 5.84
N GLU A 69 9.83 2.39 6.31
CA GLU A 69 9.38 3.78 6.28
C GLU A 69 9.29 4.27 4.84
N VAL A 70 8.16 4.92 4.51
CA VAL A 70 7.95 5.46 3.16
C VAL A 70 8.92 6.59 2.91
N ASN A 71 9.56 6.57 1.74
CA ASN A 71 10.49 7.58 1.28
C ASN A 71 10.22 8.01 -0.17
N ASP A 72 10.89 9.06 -0.60
CA ASP A 72 10.69 9.65 -1.93
C ASP A 72 10.96 8.64 -3.07
N ALA A 73 11.93 7.74 -2.91
CA ALA A 73 12.22 6.73 -3.92
C ALA A 73 11.06 5.73 -4.09
N MET A 74 10.39 5.37 -2.98
CA MET A 74 9.20 4.51 -3.03
C MET A 74 8.01 5.23 -3.68
N LEU A 75 7.82 6.51 -3.39
CA LEU A 75 6.76 7.32 -4.01
C LEU A 75 7.00 7.47 -5.51
N ASP A 76 8.24 7.68 -5.92
CA ASP A 76 8.62 7.74 -7.33
C ASP A 76 8.41 6.40 -8.05
N ASP A 77 8.85 5.29 -7.44
CA ASP A 77 8.63 3.93 -7.98
C ASP A 77 7.14 3.67 -8.22
N ILE A 78 6.26 4.09 -7.28
CA ILE A 78 4.81 3.93 -7.42
C ILE A 78 4.24 4.81 -8.52
N ALA A 79 4.70 6.05 -8.63
CA ALA A 79 4.26 6.98 -9.66
C ALA A 79 4.58 6.46 -11.08
N HIS A 80 5.70 5.75 -11.22
CA HIS A 80 6.21 5.20 -12.48
C HIS A 80 6.04 3.68 -12.60
N ALA A 81 5.24 3.05 -11.71
CA ALA A 81 5.05 1.60 -11.71
C ALA A 81 4.55 1.09 -13.07
N MET A 82 5.19 0.03 -13.57
CA MET A 82 4.82 -0.63 -14.85
C MET A 82 3.37 -1.14 -14.86
N ARG A 83 2.78 -1.36 -13.71
CA ARG A 83 1.40 -1.82 -13.55
C ARG A 83 0.65 -0.96 -12.56
N SER A 84 -0.57 -0.62 -12.92
CA SER A 84 -1.48 0.11 -12.02
C SER A 84 -2.33 -0.90 -11.24
N HIS A 85 -2.27 -0.82 -9.91
CA HIS A 85 -3.07 -1.64 -9.01
C HIS A 85 -3.49 -0.84 -7.78
N ALA A 86 -4.63 -1.16 -7.20
CA ALA A 86 -5.17 -0.44 -6.04
C ALA A 86 -4.23 -0.47 -4.81
N CYS A 87 -3.36 -1.48 -4.68
CA CYS A 87 -2.36 -1.52 -3.61
C CYS A 87 -1.34 -0.37 -3.68
N ASN A 88 -1.11 0.21 -4.87
CA ASN A 88 -0.22 1.35 -5.02
C ASN A 88 -0.70 2.56 -4.20
N LEU A 89 -2.01 2.70 -4.06
CA LEU A 89 -2.60 3.80 -3.29
C LEU A 89 -2.32 3.70 -1.79
N GLY A 90 -2.06 2.50 -1.26
CA GLY A 90 -1.80 2.31 0.16
C GLY A 90 -0.58 3.09 0.66
N CYS A 91 0.52 3.06 -0.08
CA CYS A 91 1.72 3.82 0.22
C CYS A 91 1.48 5.33 0.14
N LEU A 92 0.84 5.79 -0.94
CA LEU A 92 0.54 7.20 -1.17
C LEU A 92 -0.39 7.77 -0.09
N ILE A 93 -1.46 7.05 0.26
CA ILE A 93 -2.42 7.45 1.30
C ILE A 93 -1.73 7.50 2.66
N ALA A 94 -0.92 6.50 3.00
CA ALA A 94 -0.19 6.48 4.26
C ALA A 94 0.75 7.68 4.37
N SER A 95 1.50 7.99 3.32
CA SER A 95 2.42 9.12 3.25
C SER A 95 1.67 10.45 3.44
N GLU A 96 0.60 10.67 2.68
CA GLU A 96 -0.12 11.94 2.74
C GLU A 96 -0.86 12.14 4.06
N LEU A 97 -1.50 11.10 4.59
CA LEU A 97 -2.16 11.21 5.90
C LEU A 97 -1.16 11.46 7.04
N ALA A 98 0.02 10.80 6.99
CA ALA A 98 1.06 11.05 7.98
C ALA A 98 1.61 12.48 7.91
N ALA A 99 1.77 13.03 6.72
CA ALA A 99 2.24 14.41 6.51
C ALA A 99 1.29 15.48 7.10
N LEU A 100 0.03 15.14 7.36
CA LEU A 100 -0.94 16.02 8.02
C LEU A 100 -0.77 16.08 9.55
N LEU A 101 0.04 15.18 10.12
CA LEU A 101 0.17 15.00 11.57
C LEU A 101 1.61 15.26 12.03
N PRO A 102 1.82 16.16 13.00
CA PRO A 102 3.15 16.40 13.54
C PRO A 102 3.74 15.14 14.18
N GLY A 103 4.93 14.72 13.71
CA GLY A 103 5.64 13.56 14.24
C GLY A 103 5.14 12.19 13.81
N CYS A 104 4.04 12.11 13.07
CA CYS A 104 3.55 10.85 12.51
C CYS A 104 4.45 10.37 11.36
N ARG A 105 4.68 9.06 11.29
CA ARG A 105 5.50 8.44 10.25
C ARG A 105 4.67 7.50 9.38
N ALA A 106 4.94 7.49 8.08
CA ALA A 106 4.32 6.58 7.13
C ALA A 106 5.17 5.33 6.92
N PHE A 107 4.53 4.17 6.91
CA PHE A 107 5.18 2.89 6.65
C PHE A 107 4.40 2.08 5.62
N ILE A 108 5.10 1.14 5.00
CA ILE A 108 4.52 0.03 4.25
C ILE A 108 4.95 -1.29 4.89
N ALA A 109 4.10 -2.30 4.82
CA ALA A 109 4.39 -3.63 5.33
C ALA A 109 4.18 -4.65 4.22
N ASP A 110 5.16 -5.52 4.01
CA ASP A 110 5.17 -6.62 3.07
C ASP A 110 4.50 -6.27 1.73
N PRO A 111 5.11 -5.37 0.93
CA PRO A 111 4.54 -4.96 -0.34
C PRO A 111 4.39 -6.15 -1.29
N GLY A 112 3.50 -6.05 -2.28
CA GLY A 112 3.24 -7.13 -3.23
C GLY A 112 4.44 -7.56 -4.09
N VAL A 113 5.55 -6.88 -3.96
CA VAL A 113 6.82 -7.12 -4.67
C VAL A 113 7.91 -7.71 -3.77
N VAL A 114 7.54 -8.23 -2.60
CA VAL A 114 8.50 -8.92 -1.74
C VAL A 114 9.20 -10.02 -2.53
N ASP A 115 10.53 -9.97 -2.57
CA ASP A 115 11.37 -10.90 -3.32
C ASP A 115 12.30 -11.69 -2.38
N GLU A 116 11.88 -12.88 -2.06
CA GLU A 116 12.61 -13.87 -1.26
C GLU A 116 12.75 -15.20 -2.02
N LEU A 117 12.74 -15.13 -3.36
CA LEU A 117 12.94 -16.29 -4.20
C LEU A 117 14.40 -16.78 -4.09
N ASP A 118 14.57 -18.07 -3.80
CA ASP A 118 15.85 -18.75 -3.96
C ASP A 118 16.33 -18.66 -5.40
N GLU A 119 17.65 -18.64 -5.61
CA GLU A 119 18.24 -18.53 -6.94
C GLU A 119 17.77 -19.64 -7.88
N ILE A 120 17.58 -20.86 -7.37
CA ILE A 120 17.06 -21.98 -8.16
C ILE A 120 15.61 -21.74 -8.64
N ALA A 121 14.81 -21.02 -7.84
CA ALA A 121 13.43 -20.69 -8.19
C ALA A 121 13.35 -19.61 -9.29
N ARG A 122 14.46 -18.91 -9.59
CA ARG A 122 14.54 -17.91 -10.67
C ARG A 122 14.74 -18.54 -12.04
N ILE A 123 15.03 -19.82 -12.10
CA ILE A 123 15.25 -20.54 -13.36
C ILE A 123 13.89 -20.77 -14.04
N THR A 124 13.71 -20.21 -15.22
CA THR A 124 12.46 -20.33 -15.99
C THR A 124 12.51 -21.37 -17.10
N GLY A 125 13.71 -21.93 -17.38
CA GLY A 125 13.93 -22.77 -18.56
C GLY A 125 14.13 -21.97 -19.85
N SER A 126 14.05 -20.64 -19.82
CA SER A 126 14.32 -19.76 -20.97
C SER A 126 15.17 -18.56 -20.53
N PRO A 127 16.31 -18.29 -21.20
CA PRO A 127 17.11 -17.10 -20.90
C PRO A 127 16.43 -15.78 -21.27
N LEU A 128 15.36 -15.83 -22.07
CA LEU A 128 14.62 -14.66 -22.52
C LEU A 128 13.48 -14.23 -21.56
N MET A 129 13.18 -15.06 -20.55
CA MET A 129 12.06 -14.82 -19.64
C MET A 129 12.55 -14.92 -18.18
N PRO A 130 13.11 -13.83 -17.63
CA PRO A 130 13.49 -13.83 -16.23
C PRO A 130 12.25 -13.97 -15.34
N ARG A 131 12.36 -14.72 -14.27
CA ARG A 131 11.33 -14.75 -13.23
C ARG A 131 11.55 -13.55 -12.31
N ILE A 132 10.50 -12.77 -12.14
CA ILE A 132 10.46 -11.64 -11.23
C ILE A 132 9.34 -11.85 -10.23
N THR A 133 9.54 -11.37 -9.00
CA THR A 133 8.53 -11.44 -7.95
C THR A 133 7.52 -10.32 -8.13
N ILE A 134 6.28 -10.71 -8.35
CA ILE A 134 5.12 -9.81 -8.37
C ILE A 134 3.97 -10.55 -7.68
N TRP A 135 3.19 -9.85 -6.87
CA TRP A 135 1.99 -10.37 -6.22
C TRP A 135 2.24 -11.38 -5.09
N HIS A 136 2.97 -10.95 -4.08
CA HIS A 136 3.07 -11.67 -2.81
C HIS A 136 3.58 -13.11 -2.97
N ALA A 137 4.75 -13.28 -3.55
CA ALA A 137 5.35 -14.61 -3.73
C ALA A 137 5.49 -15.40 -2.40
N LEU A 138 5.58 -14.70 -1.26
CA LEU A 138 5.59 -15.32 0.06
C LEU A 138 4.26 -15.97 0.48
N ASN A 139 3.16 -15.61 -0.15
CA ASN A 139 1.82 -16.06 0.21
C ASN A 139 1.27 -17.14 -0.74
N GLN A 140 2.12 -17.74 -1.56
CA GLN A 140 1.74 -18.77 -2.54
C GLN A 140 2.28 -20.13 -2.15
#